data_b11b4c98d6b1876fe56e4eec790a3d4d
#
_entry.id   b11b4c98d6b1876fe56e4eec790a3d4d
#
_cell.length_a   1.000
_cell.length_b   1.000
_cell.length_c   1.000
_cell.angle_alpha   90.00
_cell.angle_beta   90.00
_cell.angle_gamma   90.00
#
_symmetry.space_group_name_H-M   'P 1'
#
loop_
_entity.id
_entity.type
_entity.pdbx_description
1 polymer ?
#
loop_
_entity_poly.entity_id
_entity_poly.type
_entity_poly.pdbx_seq_one_letter_code
_entity_poly.pdbx_strand_id
1 'polypeptide(L)'
;DVERSRGLGDVYKRQEQDTVLAEAKHLAAQYDYDKAIAAVTGFAGWENVPELQQAKADFEAQKAQAVRYADPTTIPHIFFHTLIADTARAFDGDPEQGGYNQFMATIKEFNAVLQSLYERGFVLVDIHDVAGPQQQADGSTKYVAGDIYLPAGKKPIVLSQDDVCYYEYMTDSDSDGKPDKGGDGFASRLLVKDGKLTCEYVDADGQTLYGSYDLVPLLDDFLDQHPDFSYRGARATIAVTGYQGAFGYRISNDYKEKLGDEAFAQACTDAVSYTHLRAHETSLHL
;
A
#
# COMPACT_ATOMS: atom_id res chain seq x y z
N ASP A 1 35.78 33.77 5.78
CA ASP A 1 34.84 33.21 4.77
C ASP A 1 35.16 31.76 4.35
N VAL A 2 36.45 31.38 4.21
CA VAL A 2 36.87 30.02 3.79
C VAL A 2 36.57 28.97 4.89
N GLU A 3 36.75 29.28 6.17
CA GLU A 3 36.41 28.35 7.29
C GLU A 3 34.92 28.17 7.46
N ARG A 4 34.09 29.22 7.28
CA ARG A 4 32.62 29.09 7.28
C ARG A 4 32.15 28.26 6.09
N SER A 5 32.74 28.37 4.94
CA SER A 5 32.40 27.56 3.76
C SER A 5 32.78 26.09 3.93
N ARG A 6 33.92 25.78 4.57
CA ARG A 6 34.30 24.39 4.89
C ARG A 6 33.36 23.76 5.93
N GLY A 7 33.03 24.47 7.00
CA GLY A 7 32.11 23.97 8.02
C GLY A 7 30.70 23.68 7.47
N LEU A 8 30.18 24.49 6.55
CA LEU A 8 28.92 24.24 5.87
C LEU A 8 29.00 23.00 4.96
N GLY A 9 30.09 22.83 4.21
CA GLY A 9 30.29 21.63 3.37
C GLY A 9 30.31 20.32 4.17
N ASP A 10 30.95 20.33 5.34
CA ASP A 10 31.02 19.17 6.22
C ASP A 10 29.64 18.84 6.85
N VAL A 11 28.85 19.86 7.19
CA VAL A 11 27.47 19.66 7.70
C VAL A 11 26.57 19.06 6.62
N TYR A 12 26.59 19.57 5.40
CA TYR A 12 25.80 19.01 4.28
C TYR A 12 26.19 17.58 3.97
N LYS A 13 27.49 17.29 3.95
CA LYS A 13 27.99 15.93 3.70
C LYS A 13 27.56 14.95 4.79
N ARG A 14 27.54 15.38 6.06
CA ARG A 14 27.06 14.53 7.18
C ARG A 14 25.55 14.29 7.07
N GLN A 15 24.76 15.32 6.74
CA GLN A 15 23.33 15.19 6.51
C GLN A 15 22.99 14.23 5.37
N GLU A 16 23.76 14.27 4.29
CA GLU A 16 23.64 13.35 3.16
C GLU A 16 23.98 11.91 3.58
N GLN A 17 25.03 11.71 4.37
CA GLN A 17 25.38 10.39 4.94
C GLN A 17 24.26 9.84 5.82
N ASP A 18 23.70 10.66 6.71
CA ASP A 18 22.60 10.25 7.59
C ASP A 18 21.37 9.85 6.79
N THR A 19 21.06 10.57 5.71
CA THR A 19 19.96 10.28 4.79
C THR A 19 20.16 8.94 4.10
N VAL A 20 21.34 8.70 3.53
CA VAL A 20 21.68 7.43 2.87
C VAL A 20 21.62 6.27 3.85
N LEU A 21 22.13 6.45 5.06
CA LEU A 21 22.10 5.41 6.09
C LEU A 21 20.65 5.08 6.52
N ALA A 22 19.81 6.09 6.66
CA ALA A 22 18.39 5.90 7.00
C ALA A 22 17.64 5.16 5.90
N GLU A 23 17.83 5.54 4.63
CA GLU A 23 17.27 4.86 3.46
C GLU A 23 17.72 3.40 3.39
N ALA A 24 19.03 3.15 3.50
CA ALA A 24 19.57 1.81 3.45
C ALA A 24 19.04 0.92 4.59
N LYS A 25 18.90 1.45 5.80
CA LYS A 25 18.28 0.74 6.93
C LYS A 25 16.81 0.43 6.68
N HIS A 26 16.07 1.36 6.08
CA HIS A 26 14.67 1.14 5.72
C HIS A 26 14.53 0.01 4.69
N LEU A 27 15.33 0.02 3.64
CA LEU A 27 15.38 -1.05 2.62
C LEU A 27 15.75 -2.41 3.24
N ALA A 28 16.74 -2.44 4.13
CA ALA A 28 17.13 -3.66 4.82
C ALA A 28 16.05 -4.18 5.77
N ALA A 29 15.30 -3.30 6.45
CA ALA A 29 14.16 -3.68 7.25
C ALA A 29 13.06 -4.36 6.42
N GLN A 30 12.93 -3.98 5.15
CA GLN A 30 12.04 -4.61 4.17
C GLN A 30 12.68 -5.82 3.45
N TYR A 31 13.80 -6.32 3.94
CA TYR A 31 14.54 -7.47 3.38
C TYR A 31 15.13 -7.22 1.97
N ASP A 32 15.14 -5.99 1.49
CA ASP A 32 15.78 -5.63 0.22
C ASP A 32 17.27 -5.31 0.43
N TYR A 33 18.01 -6.33 0.84
CA TYR A 33 19.43 -6.21 1.17
C TYR A 33 20.26 -5.75 -0.01
N ASP A 34 19.90 -6.12 -1.23
CA ASP A 34 20.63 -5.72 -2.44
C ASP A 34 20.54 -4.22 -2.68
N LYS A 35 19.33 -3.65 -2.57
CA LYS A 35 19.17 -2.21 -2.67
C LYS A 35 19.76 -1.48 -1.47
N ALA A 36 19.65 -2.02 -0.26
CA ALA A 36 20.28 -1.45 0.92
C ALA A 36 21.80 -1.33 0.78
N ILE A 37 22.46 -2.40 0.29
CA ILE A 37 23.91 -2.41 0.01
C ILE A 37 24.23 -1.43 -1.13
N ALA A 38 23.43 -1.40 -2.18
CA ALA A 38 23.61 -0.48 -3.31
C ALA A 38 23.47 1.00 -2.88
N ALA A 39 22.53 1.33 -2.02
CA ALA A 39 22.38 2.66 -1.46
C ALA A 39 23.64 3.12 -0.71
N VAL A 40 24.17 2.26 0.16
CA VAL A 40 25.43 2.54 0.87
C VAL A 40 26.59 2.72 -0.09
N THR A 41 26.80 1.76 -1.01
CA THR A 41 27.96 1.77 -1.91
C THR A 41 27.86 2.82 -3.02
N GLY A 42 26.69 3.34 -3.29
CA GLY A 42 26.46 4.47 -4.19
C GLY A 42 26.91 5.82 -3.61
N PHE A 43 27.08 5.92 -2.30
CA PHE A 43 27.57 7.14 -1.67
C PHE A 43 29.08 7.31 -1.89
N ALA A 44 29.50 8.42 -2.50
CA ALA A 44 30.90 8.66 -2.81
C ALA A 44 31.77 8.74 -1.54
N GLY A 45 32.73 7.84 -1.41
CA GLY A 45 33.65 7.77 -0.26
C GLY A 45 33.07 7.04 0.96
N TRP A 46 32.06 6.21 0.76
CA TRP A 46 31.47 5.36 1.81
C TRP A 46 32.52 4.50 2.54
N GLU A 47 33.59 4.11 1.86
CA GLU A 47 34.70 3.33 2.42
C GLU A 47 35.49 4.08 3.52
N ASN A 48 35.25 5.39 3.66
CA ASN A 48 35.87 6.20 4.70
C ASN A 48 34.87 6.64 5.79
N VAL A 49 33.66 6.09 5.77
CA VAL A 49 32.58 6.36 6.74
C VAL A 49 32.28 5.09 7.53
N PRO A 50 32.76 5.00 8.78
CA PRO A 50 32.63 3.76 9.60
C PRO A 50 31.20 3.26 9.73
N GLU A 51 30.22 4.15 9.84
CA GLU A 51 28.80 3.82 9.98
C GLU A 51 28.24 3.16 8.71
N LEU A 52 28.65 3.63 7.53
CA LEU A 52 28.25 3.06 6.25
C LEU A 52 28.95 1.69 5.99
N GLN A 53 30.23 1.58 6.36
CA GLN A 53 30.94 0.30 6.28
C GLN A 53 30.28 -0.77 7.17
N GLN A 54 29.94 -0.41 8.40
CA GLN A 54 29.27 -1.31 9.32
C GLN A 54 27.90 -1.71 8.82
N ALA A 55 27.09 -0.74 8.36
CA ALA A 55 25.78 -1.02 7.79
C ALA A 55 25.84 -2.00 6.61
N LYS A 56 26.79 -1.79 5.67
CA LYS A 56 27.00 -2.72 4.55
C LYS A 56 27.33 -4.13 5.06
N ALA A 57 28.24 -4.27 6.00
CA ALA A 57 28.63 -5.57 6.55
C ALA A 57 27.46 -6.28 7.25
N ASP A 58 26.63 -5.53 7.99
CA ASP A 58 25.44 -6.05 8.64
C ASP A 58 24.39 -6.53 7.61
N PHE A 59 24.17 -5.77 6.53
CA PHE A 59 23.23 -6.16 5.47
C PHE A 59 23.71 -7.39 4.71
N GLU A 60 25.01 -7.50 4.41
CA GLU A 60 25.60 -8.70 3.80
C GLU A 60 25.43 -9.93 4.70
N ALA A 61 25.62 -9.77 6.01
CA ALA A 61 25.43 -10.86 6.97
C ALA A 61 23.96 -11.28 7.06
N GLN A 62 23.02 -10.32 7.12
CA GLN A 62 21.58 -10.60 7.12
C GLN A 62 21.13 -11.28 5.83
N LYS A 63 21.60 -10.80 4.67
CA LYS A 63 21.33 -11.43 3.38
C LYS A 63 21.82 -12.89 3.33
N ALA A 64 23.01 -13.15 3.85
CA ALA A 64 23.57 -14.51 3.88
C ALA A 64 22.79 -15.47 4.80
N GLN A 65 22.06 -14.94 5.79
CA GLN A 65 21.22 -15.73 6.70
C GLN A 65 19.79 -15.89 6.20
N ALA A 66 19.38 -15.16 5.17
CA ALA A 66 18.04 -15.26 4.61
C ALA A 66 17.85 -16.63 3.94
N VAL A 67 16.71 -17.24 4.17
CA VAL A 67 16.35 -18.57 3.69
C VAL A 67 15.32 -18.43 2.58
N ARG A 68 15.54 -19.13 1.45
CA ARG A 68 14.58 -19.22 0.37
C ARG A 68 13.31 -19.92 0.87
N TYR A 69 12.15 -19.32 0.66
CA TYR A 69 10.88 -19.97 0.95
C TYR A 69 10.64 -21.09 -0.06
N ALA A 70 10.57 -22.32 0.44
CA ALA A 70 10.75 -23.52 -0.38
C ALA A 70 9.56 -23.81 -1.30
N ASP A 71 8.34 -23.54 -0.82
CA ASP A 71 7.10 -23.91 -1.53
C ASP A 71 6.14 -22.73 -1.63
N PRO A 72 6.14 -21.98 -2.74
CA PRO A 72 5.25 -20.85 -2.94
C PRO A 72 3.78 -21.24 -3.00
N THR A 73 3.45 -22.52 -3.26
CA THR A 73 2.04 -22.98 -3.27
C THR A 73 1.41 -23.00 -1.88
N THR A 74 2.23 -22.89 -0.83
CA THR A 74 1.77 -22.85 0.56
C THR A 74 1.62 -21.43 1.10
N ILE A 75 1.88 -20.40 0.29
CA ILE A 75 1.72 -18.99 0.66
C ILE A 75 0.22 -18.69 0.75
N PRO A 76 -0.30 -18.33 1.94
CA PRO A 76 -1.70 -17.98 2.07
C PRO A 76 -1.99 -16.65 1.37
N HIS A 77 -3.19 -16.54 0.83
CA HIS A 77 -3.77 -15.30 0.33
C HIS A 77 -5.02 -15.01 1.14
N ILE A 78 -5.10 -13.84 1.74
CA ILE A 78 -6.30 -13.33 2.39
C ILE A 78 -6.78 -12.08 1.67
N PHE A 79 -8.09 -11.87 1.68
CA PHE A 79 -8.69 -10.71 1.04
C PHE A 79 -9.75 -10.06 1.92
N PHE A 80 -10.01 -8.79 1.65
CA PHE A 80 -11.06 -8.02 2.28
C PHE A 80 -11.83 -7.27 1.19
N HIS A 81 -13.09 -6.98 1.45
CA HIS A 81 -13.83 -5.94 0.74
C HIS A 81 -13.59 -4.58 1.40
N THR A 82 -14.30 -3.53 0.96
CA THR A 82 -14.31 -2.22 1.61
C THR A 82 -14.64 -2.37 3.09
N LEU A 83 -13.89 -1.69 3.97
CA LEU A 83 -14.03 -1.83 5.42
C LEU A 83 -15.14 -0.95 5.96
N ILE A 84 -15.85 -1.45 6.97
CA ILE A 84 -16.83 -0.68 7.73
C ILE A 84 -16.10 0.30 8.64
N ALA A 85 -16.26 1.60 8.38
CA ALA A 85 -15.68 2.67 9.18
C ALA A 85 -16.59 3.05 10.37
N ASP A 86 -17.92 3.04 10.18
CA ASP A 86 -18.91 3.30 11.21
C ASP A 86 -19.90 2.15 11.34
N THR A 87 -19.73 1.36 12.40
CA THR A 87 -20.58 0.19 12.67
C THR A 87 -22.01 0.55 13.08
N ALA A 88 -22.24 1.75 13.61
CA ALA A 88 -23.59 2.17 13.99
C ALA A 88 -24.46 2.46 12.77
N ARG A 89 -23.85 2.91 11.68
CA ARG A 89 -24.53 3.16 10.39
C ARG A 89 -24.63 1.88 9.55
N ALA A 90 -23.60 1.05 9.54
CA ALA A 90 -23.62 -0.22 8.79
C ALA A 90 -24.55 -1.29 9.39
N PHE A 91 -24.93 -1.16 10.67
CA PHE A 91 -25.77 -2.13 11.39
C PHE A 91 -26.96 -1.43 12.04
N ASP A 92 -27.66 -0.58 11.31
CA ASP A 92 -28.78 0.23 11.79
C ASP A 92 -30.15 -0.47 11.65
N GLY A 93 -30.21 -1.63 11.01
CA GLY A 93 -31.41 -2.44 10.85
C GLY A 93 -32.00 -2.40 9.44
N ASP A 94 -31.33 -1.77 8.51
CA ASP A 94 -31.71 -1.75 7.10
C ASP A 94 -31.51 -3.13 6.40
N PRO A 95 -31.97 -3.32 5.14
CA PRO A 95 -31.80 -4.58 4.42
C PRO A 95 -30.35 -4.94 4.12
N GLU A 96 -29.45 -3.96 3.97
CA GLU A 96 -28.06 -4.09 3.56
C GLU A 96 -27.17 -4.66 4.68
N GLN A 97 -27.53 -4.41 5.96
CA GLN A 97 -26.76 -4.87 7.13
C GLN A 97 -26.44 -6.38 7.12
N GLY A 98 -27.36 -7.20 6.57
CA GLY A 98 -27.18 -8.65 6.49
C GLY A 98 -26.00 -9.03 5.58
N GLY A 99 -25.86 -8.31 4.47
CA GLY A 99 -24.73 -8.44 3.55
C GLY A 99 -23.42 -7.94 4.18
N TYR A 100 -23.46 -6.77 4.83
CA TYR A 100 -22.28 -6.23 5.51
C TYR A 100 -21.76 -7.16 6.60
N ASN A 101 -22.65 -7.71 7.43
CA ASN A 101 -22.26 -8.65 8.47
C ASN A 101 -21.67 -9.97 7.91
N GLN A 102 -22.05 -10.36 6.70
CA GLN A 102 -21.58 -11.59 6.07
C GLN A 102 -20.26 -11.43 5.34
N PHE A 103 -20.02 -10.28 4.69
CA PHE A 103 -18.95 -10.12 3.71
C PHE A 103 -17.92 -9.03 4.06
N MET A 104 -18.26 -8.10 4.96
CA MET A 104 -17.41 -6.96 5.26
C MET A 104 -16.75 -7.10 6.63
N ALA A 105 -15.53 -6.62 6.76
CA ALA A 105 -14.87 -6.47 8.05
C ALA A 105 -14.90 -5.01 8.50
N THR A 106 -14.87 -4.80 9.80
CA THR A 106 -14.69 -3.47 10.38
C THR A 106 -13.22 -3.05 10.35
N ILE A 107 -12.95 -1.76 10.40
CA ILE A 107 -11.59 -1.22 10.58
C ILE A 107 -10.92 -1.83 11.83
N LYS A 108 -11.68 -2.01 12.90
CA LYS A 108 -11.17 -2.62 14.14
C LYS A 108 -10.71 -4.06 13.93
N GLU A 109 -11.49 -4.86 13.21
CA GLU A 109 -11.13 -6.25 12.89
C GLU A 109 -9.94 -6.32 11.96
N PHE A 110 -9.90 -5.48 10.93
CA PHE A 110 -8.76 -5.41 10.01
C PHE A 110 -7.46 -5.08 10.75
N ASN A 111 -7.44 -4.07 11.60
CA ASN A 111 -6.27 -3.72 12.41
C ASN A 111 -5.85 -4.86 13.34
N ALA A 112 -6.80 -5.58 13.93
CA ALA A 112 -6.51 -6.74 14.76
C ALA A 112 -5.92 -7.91 13.95
N VAL A 113 -6.36 -8.10 12.71
CA VAL A 113 -5.79 -9.08 11.78
C VAL A 113 -4.36 -8.72 11.41
N LEU A 114 -4.08 -7.45 11.02
CA LEU A 114 -2.73 -7.00 10.71
C LEU A 114 -1.77 -7.23 11.89
N GLN A 115 -2.17 -6.81 13.09
CA GLN A 115 -1.39 -7.02 14.31
C GLN A 115 -1.12 -8.50 14.57
N SER A 116 -2.15 -9.35 14.44
CA SER A 116 -2.03 -10.80 14.64
C SER A 116 -1.10 -11.46 13.62
N LEU A 117 -1.15 -11.04 12.35
CA LEU A 117 -0.27 -11.55 11.31
C LEU A 117 1.18 -11.16 11.59
N TYR A 118 1.42 -9.91 11.95
CA TYR A 118 2.74 -9.41 12.30
C TYR A 118 3.35 -10.20 13.48
N GLU A 119 2.62 -10.34 14.58
CA GLU A 119 3.05 -11.07 15.77
C GLU A 119 3.33 -12.55 15.51
N ARG A 120 2.63 -13.15 14.55
CA ARG A 120 2.85 -14.55 14.11
C ARG A 120 3.98 -14.70 13.09
N GLY A 121 4.69 -13.61 12.78
CA GLY A 121 5.85 -13.60 11.88
C GLY A 121 5.50 -13.68 10.42
N PHE A 122 4.28 -13.31 10.02
CA PHE A 122 3.96 -13.13 8.61
C PHE A 122 4.62 -11.85 8.06
N VAL A 123 4.88 -11.87 6.75
CA VAL A 123 5.46 -10.76 5.98
C VAL A 123 4.68 -10.66 4.67
N LEU A 124 4.19 -9.48 4.35
CA LEU A 124 3.53 -9.23 3.06
C LEU A 124 4.51 -9.40 1.92
N VAL A 125 4.08 -10.11 0.89
CA VAL A 125 4.78 -10.25 -0.38
C VAL A 125 3.88 -9.80 -1.52
N ASP A 126 4.46 -9.24 -2.58
CA ASP A 126 3.72 -8.96 -3.79
C ASP A 126 3.36 -10.28 -4.50
N ILE A 127 2.19 -10.33 -5.15
CA ILE A 127 1.77 -11.52 -5.89
C ILE A 127 2.75 -11.89 -7.01
N HIS A 128 3.44 -10.89 -7.58
CA HIS A 128 4.47 -11.11 -8.59
C HIS A 128 5.77 -11.70 -8.02
N ASP A 129 6.03 -11.54 -6.71
CA ASP A 129 7.11 -12.25 -6.01
C ASP A 129 6.77 -13.73 -5.78
N VAL A 130 5.48 -14.07 -5.73
CA VAL A 130 5.02 -15.48 -5.59
C VAL A 130 5.17 -16.22 -6.90
N ALA A 131 4.71 -15.63 -8.00
CA ALA A 131 4.84 -16.19 -9.35
C ALA A 131 4.86 -15.09 -10.40
N GLY A 132 5.75 -15.24 -11.38
CA GLY A 132 5.90 -14.28 -12.46
C GLY A 132 6.04 -14.93 -13.83
N PRO A 133 5.82 -14.14 -14.91
CA PRO A 133 5.98 -14.62 -16.29
C PRO A 133 7.46 -14.79 -16.63
N GLN A 134 7.80 -15.92 -17.23
CA GLN A 134 9.13 -16.21 -17.78
C GLN A 134 9.01 -16.52 -19.27
N GLN A 135 9.74 -15.78 -20.09
CA GLN A 135 9.84 -16.05 -21.55
C GLN A 135 10.65 -17.33 -21.78
N GLN A 136 10.10 -18.23 -22.59
CA GLN A 136 10.75 -19.46 -22.98
C GLN A 136 11.49 -19.26 -24.32
N ALA A 137 12.43 -20.17 -24.62
CA ALA A 137 13.21 -20.13 -25.85
C ALA A 137 12.37 -20.27 -27.14
N ASP A 138 11.18 -20.87 -27.04
CA ASP A 138 10.22 -21.02 -28.14
C ASP A 138 9.30 -19.81 -28.32
N GLY A 139 9.49 -18.73 -27.56
CA GLY A 139 8.69 -17.53 -27.58
C GLY A 139 7.40 -17.60 -26.74
N SER A 140 7.10 -18.74 -26.12
CA SER A 140 5.97 -18.86 -25.18
C SER A 140 6.27 -18.22 -23.84
N THR A 141 5.23 -17.86 -23.09
CA THR A 141 5.33 -17.37 -21.71
C THR A 141 4.85 -18.45 -20.75
N LYS A 142 5.68 -18.78 -19.75
CA LYS A 142 5.32 -19.68 -18.66
C LYS A 142 5.38 -18.91 -17.33
N TYR A 143 4.37 -19.07 -16.47
CA TYR A 143 4.46 -18.59 -15.10
C TYR A 143 5.30 -19.56 -14.29
N VAL A 144 6.26 -19.00 -13.57
CA VAL A 144 7.18 -19.75 -12.69
C VAL A 144 7.12 -19.17 -11.28
N ALA A 145 7.40 -20.03 -10.30
CA ALA A 145 7.52 -19.60 -8.92
C ALA A 145 8.65 -18.57 -8.75
N GLY A 146 8.38 -17.55 -7.97
CA GLY A 146 9.37 -16.54 -7.60
C GLY A 146 10.34 -17.02 -6.51
N ASP A 147 11.31 -16.18 -6.22
CA ASP A 147 12.34 -16.43 -5.20
C ASP A 147 12.18 -15.44 -4.03
N ILE A 148 11.46 -15.88 -3.01
CA ILE A 148 11.26 -15.11 -1.77
C ILE A 148 12.30 -15.56 -0.75
N TYR A 149 13.12 -14.63 -0.25
CA TYR A 149 14.12 -14.87 0.78
C TYR A 149 13.80 -14.08 2.04
N LEU A 150 13.54 -14.76 3.14
CA LEU A 150 13.18 -14.18 4.43
C LEU A 150 14.06 -14.74 5.55
N PRO A 151 14.20 -14.05 6.68
CA PRO A 151 14.82 -14.63 7.87
C PRO A 151 14.09 -15.91 8.30
N ALA A 152 14.84 -16.83 8.88
CA ALA A 152 14.29 -18.11 9.37
C ALA A 152 13.11 -17.85 10.33
N GLY A 153 11.98 -18.54 10.10
CA GLY A 153 10.77 -18.41 10.90
C GLY A 153 9.77 -17.35 10.42
N LYS A 154 10.16 -16.45 9.53
CA LYS A 154 9.20 -15.55 8.85
C LYS A 154 8.45 -16.30 7.75
N LYS A 155 7.20 -15.91 7.49
CA LYS A 155 6.26 -16.56 6.57
C LYS A 155 5.68 -15.55 5.60
N PRO A 156 5.76 -15.77 4.28
CA PRO A 156 5.13 -14.88 3.33
C PRO A 156 3.61 -15.00 3.35
N ILE A 157 2.92 -13.90 3.06
CA ILE A 157 1.46 -13.84 2.88
C ILE A 157 1.13 -12.80 1.80
N VAL A 158 0.12 -13.08 0.98
CA VAL A 158 -0.46 -12.13 0.04
C VAL A 158 -1.73 -11.54 0.65
N LEU A 159 -1.91 -10.23 0.52
CA LEU A 159 -3.10 -9.50 0.91
C LEU A 159 -3.72 -8.85 -0.32
N SER A 160 -5.06 -8.90 -0.45
CA SER A 160 -5.77 -8.12 -1.46
C SER A 160 -6.99 -7.41 -0.87
N GLN A 161 -7.44 -6.39 -1.60
CA GLN A 161 -8.75 -5.79 -1.40
C GLN A 161 -9.56 -5.93 -2.67
N ASP A 162 -10.72 -6.55 -2.56
CA ASP A 162 -11.62 -6.79 -3.66
C ASP A 162 -12.70 -5.70 -3.73
N ASP A 163 -13.25 -5.50 -4.93
CA ASP A 163 -14.36 -4.58 -5.19
C ASP A 163 -14.08 -3.12 -4.76
N VAL A 164 -12.88 -2.62 -5.00
CA VAL A 164 -12.52 -1.23 -4.63
C VAL A 164 -13.21 -0.24 -5.59
N CYS A 165 -14.51 -0.15 -5.43
CA CYS A 165 -15.42 0.74 -6.15
C CYS A 165 -16.06 1.78 -5.24
N TYR A 166 -16.27 1.48 -3.95
CA TYR A 166 -17.06 2.29 -3.03
C TYR A 166 -18.44 2.56 -3.62
N TYR A 167 -19.25 1.50 -3.71
CA TYR A 167 -20.54 1.52 -4.39
C TYR A 167 -21.47 2.62 -3.88
N GLU A 168 -22.28 3.16 -4.79
CA GLU A 168 -23.22 4.24 -4.53
C GLU A 168 -24.14 3.91 -3.34
N TYR A 169 -24.71 2.71 -3.30
CA TYR A 169 -25.62 2.30 -2.22
C TYR A 169 -24.99 2.28 -0.81
N MET A 170 -23.65 2.22 -0.71
CA MET A 170 -22.94 2.29 0.57
C MET A 170 -22.69 3.71 1.07
N THR A 171 -22.77 4.70 0.18
CA THR A 171 -22.26 6.05 0.46
C THR A 171 -23.24 7.17 0.15
N ASP A 172 -24.33 6.88 -0.55
CA ASP A 172 -25.23 7.87 -1.15
C ASP A 172 -26.69 7.39 -1.00
N SER A 173 -27.46 8.04 -0.13
CA SER A 173 -28.82 7.61 0.22
C SER A 173 -29.87 8.01 -0.81
N ASP A 174 -29.63 9.03 -1.65
CA ASP A 174 -30.59 9.54 -2.63
C ASP A 174 -30.22 9.20 -4.09
N SER A 175 -29.10 8.50 -4.28
CA SER A 175 -28.62 8.01 -5.58
C SER A 175 -28.31 9.11 -6.60
N ASP A 176 -27.88 10.30 -6.14
CA ASP A 176 -27.43 11.40 -7.00
C ASP A 176 -25.99 11.26 -7.49
N GLY A 177 -25.29 10.24 -7.02
CA GLY A 177 -23.88 9.94 -7.33
C GLY A 177 -22.88 10.62 -6.42
N LYS A 178 -23.34 11.28 -5.35
CA LYS A 178 -22.50 11.98 -4.39
C LYS A 178 -22.71 11.43 -2.98
N PRO A 179 -21.63 11.19 -2.24
CA PRO A 179 -21.72 10.71 -0.87
C PRO A 179 -22.46 11.69 0.03
N ASP A 180 -23.28 11.17 0.91
CA ASP A 180 -24.05 11.96 1.86
C ASP A 180 -24.08 11.34 3.28
N LYS A 181 -24.77 12.02 4.19
CA LYS A 181 -24.93 11.57 5.59
C LYS A 181 -25.82 10.33 5.76
N GLY A 182 -26.54 9.95 4.73
CA GLY A 182 -27.43 8.77 4.73
C GLY A 182 -26.71 7.49 4.30
N GLY A 183 -25.46 7.55 3.86
CA GLY A 183 -24.68 6.35 3.54
C GLY A 183 -24.34 5.50 4.77
N ASP A 184 -23.95 4.25 4.55
CA ASP A 184 -23.90 3.17 5.55
C ASP A 184 -22.56 3.08 6.32
N GLY A 185 -21.81 4.18 6.39
CA GLY A 185 -20.61 4.23 7.21
C GLY A 185 -19.36 3.66 6.57
N PHE A 186 -19.27 3.71 5.25
CA PHE A 186 -18.09 3.34 4.45
C PHE A 186 -17.36 4.59 3.93
N ALA A 187 -16.07 4.43 3.62
CA ALA A 187 -15.35 5.42 2.83
C ALA A 187 -16.05 5.63 1.47
N SER A 188 -15.97 6.84 0.92
CA SER A 188 -16.59 7.17 -0.37
C SER A 188 -15.62 7.08 -1.54
N ARG A 189 -14.33 7.30 -1.29
CA ARG A 189 -13.27 7.15 -2.31
C ARG A 189 -11.88 7.14 -1.71
N LEU A 190 -10.93 6.61 -2.50
CA LEU A 190 -9.50 6.80 -2.32
C LEU A 190 -9.03 8.02 -3.10
N LEU A 191 -8.17 8.83 -2.49
CA LEU A 191 -7.56 9.99 -3.14
C LEU A 191 -6.16 10.25 -2.57
N VAL A 192 -5.40 11.10 -3.25
CA VAL A 192 -4.15 11.64 -2.74
C VAL A 192 -4.40 13.05 -2.21
N LYS A 193 -4.08 13.26 -0.94
CA LYS A 193 -4.16 14.56 -0.28
C LYS A 193 -2.85 14.84 0.42
N ASP A 194 -2.27 16.02 0.13
CA ASP A 194 -0.98 16.44 0.71
C ASP A 194 0.15 15.40 0.52
N GLY A 195 0.15 14.72 -0.64
CA GLY A 195 1.13 13.68 -1.00
C GLY A 195 0.93 12.33 -0.31
N LYS A 196 -0.16 12.13 0.42
CA LYS A 196 -0.52 10.85 1.07
C LYS A 196 -1.78 10.25 0.49
N LEU A 197 -1.80 8.93 0.39
CA LEU A 197 -3.02 8.18 0.15
C LEU A 197 -3.94 8.32 1.36
N THR A 198 -5.19 8.64 1.10
CA THR A 198 -6.21 8.82 2.13
C THR A 198 -7.57 8.45 1.58
N CYS A 199 -8.54 8.24 2.47
CA CYS A 199 -9.94 8.11 2.09
C CYS A 199 -10.70 9.39 2.35
N GLU A 200 -11.70 9.64 1.53
CA GLU A 200 -12.81 10.55 1.84
C GLU A 200 -13.90 9.75 2.56
N TYR A 201 -14.49 10.35 3.55
CA TYR A 201 -15.59 9.78 4.33
C TYR A 201 -16.58 10.88 4.71
N VAL A 202 -17.89 10.64 4.51
CA VAL A 202 -18.93 11.55 4.96
C VAL A 202 -19.56 10.98 6.23
N ASP A 203 -19.47 11.72 7.32
CA ASP A 203 -19.96 11.28 8.62
C ASP A 203 -21.48 11.43 8.79
N ALA A 204 -22.01 11.03 9.95
CA ALA A 204 -23.44 11.11 10.26
C ALA A 204 -23.98 12.55 10.35
N ASP A 205 -23.11 13.55 10.50
CA ASP A 205 -23.48 14.97 10.51
C ASP A 205 -23.41 15.59 9.09
N GLY A 206 -22.96 14.81 8.09
CA GLY A 206 -22.77 15.26 6.71
C GLY A 206 -21.45 16.01 6.49
N GLN A 207 -20.49 15.88 7.41
CA GLN A 207 -19.17 16.48 7.26
C GLN A 207 -18.26 15.55 6.45
N THR A 208 -17.57 16.13 5.46
CA THR A 208 -16.54 15.41 4.70
C THR A 208 -15.24 15.40 5.49
N LEU A 209 -14.79 14.20 5.84
CA LEU A 209 -13.55 13.93 6.55
C LEU A 209 -12.55 13.23 5.63
N TYR A 210 -11.27 13.37 5.95
CA TYR A 210 -10.18 12.71 5.23
C TYR A 210 -9.29 11.96 6.22
N GLY A 211 -8.96 10.69 5.93
CA GLY A 211 -8.18 9.86 6.83
C GLY A 211 -8.11 8.40 6.40
N SER A 212 -7.68 7.57 7.33
CA SER A 212 -7.50 6.13 7.11
C SER A 212 -8.82 5.37 7.39
N TYR A 213 -9.78 5.54 6.48
CA TYR A 213 -11.12 4.94 6.59
C TYR A 213 -11.31 3.66 5.79
N ASP A 214 -10.25 3.14 5.15
CA ASP A 214 -10.27 1.85 4.46
C ASP A 214 -8.89 1.21 4.43
N LEU A 215 -8.78 -0.01 3.88
CA LEU A 215 -7.63 -0.90 3.89
C LEU A 215 -6.34 -0.21 3.46
N VAL A 216 -6.33 0.51 2.33
CA VAL A 216 -5.09 1.04 1.73
C VAL A 216 -4.36 2.01 2.67
N PRO A 217 -4.98 3.11 3.16
CA PRO A 217 -4.28 4.02 4.06
C PRO A 217 -4.02 3.40 5.44
N LEU A 218 -4.89 2.50 5.93
CA LEU A 218 -4.65 1.78 7.20
C LEU A 218 -3.44 0.87 7.10
N LEU A 219 -3.26 0.18 5.98
CA LEU A 219 -2.09 -0.65 5.75
C LEU A 219 -0.82 0.20 5.66
N ASP A 220 -0.86 1.33 4.96
CA ASP A 220 0.28 2.24 4.87
C ASP A 220 0.68 2.76 6.25
N ASP A 221 -0.29 3.20 7.08
CA ASP A 221 -0.05 3.62 8.47
C ASP A 221 0.57 2.50 9.32
N PHE A 222 0.17 1.24 9.10
CA PHE A 222 0.74 0.09 9.77
C PHE A 222 2.17 -0.20 9.32
N LEU A 223 2.45 -0.12 8.02
CA LEU A 223 3.78 -0.35 7.44
C LEU A 223 4.78 0.75 7.79
N ASP A 224 4.33 1.98 7.96
CA ASP A 224 5.17 3.08 8.48
C ASP A 224 5.72 2.76 9.89
N GLN A 225 4.94 2.06 10.71
CA GLN A 225 5.34 1.63 12.05
C GLN A 225 6.09 0.29 12.04
N HIS A 226 5.82 -0.58 11.07
CA HIS A 226 6.32 -1.95 10.95
C HIS A 226 6.88 -2.22 9.54
N PRO A 227 7.97 -1.56 9.12
CA PRO A 227 8.53 -1.74 7.78
C PRO A 227 8.94 -3.19 7.50
N ASP A 228 9.28 -3.96 8.54
CA ASP A 228 9.61 -5.39 8.46
C ASP A 228 8.38 -6.32 8.26
N PHE A 229 7.17 -5.75 8.18
CA PHE A 229 5.98 -6.48 7.74
C PHE A 229 5.84 -6.52 6.21
N SER A 230 6.66 -5.80 5.46
CA SER A 230 6.63 -5.70 4.00
C SER A 230 7.93 -6.23 3.37
N TYR A 231 7.83 -7.20 2.50
CA TYR A 231 8.94 -7.68 1.68
C TYR A 231 9.15 -6.76 0.49
N ARG A 232 10.30 -6.08 0.43
CA ARG A 232 10.71 -5.20 -0.67
C ARG A 232 9.69 -4.10 -1.00
N GLY A 233 8.97 -3.62 0.00
CA GLY A 233 7.95 -2.59 -0.19
C GLY A 233 6.58 -3.12 -0.65
N ALA A 234 6.34 -4.43 -0.60
CA ALA A 234 5.07 -5.04 -0.96
C ALA A 234 3.89 -4.41 -0.23
N ARG A 235 2.78 -4.28 -0.92
CA ARG A 235 1.49 -3.77 -0.46
C ARG A 235 0.39 -4.77 -0.82
N ALA A 236 -0.86 -4.42 -0.48
CA ALA A 236 -2.01 -5.20 -0.91
C ALA A 236 -2.23 -5.06 -2.43
N THR A 237 -2.66 -6.15 -3.04
CA THR A 237 -3.18 -6.14 -4.42
C THR A 237 -4.59 -5.55 -4.41
N ILE A 238 -4.87 -4.58 -5.27
CA ILE A 238 -6.17 -3.93 -5.37
C ILE A 238 -6.91 -4.45 -6.59
N ALA A 239 -8.08 -5.06 -6.38
CA ALA A 239 -8.96 -5.52 -7.43
C ALA A 239 -10.07 -4.50 -7.68
N VAL A 240 -10.07 -3.90 -8.87
CA VAL A 240 -11.03 -2.89 -9.30
C VAL A 240 -12.03 -3.52 -10.25
N THR A 241 -13.31 -3.53 -9.90
CA THR A 241 -14.38 -4.12 -10.73
C THR A 241 -14.79 -3.25 -11.91
N GLY A 242 -14.65 -1.94 -11.79
CA GLY A 242 -15.08 -0.97 -12.81
C GLY A 242 -16.60 -0.84 -12.98
N TYR A 243 -17.40 -1.48 -12.13
CA TYR A 243 -18.86 -1.55 -12.31
C TYR A 243 -19.53 -0.16 -12.27
N GLN A 244 -19.19 0.68 -11.27
CA GLN A 244 -19.67 2.07 -11.19
C GLN A 244 -18.54 3.08 -11.44
N GLY A 245 -17.35 2.59 -11.66
CA GLY A 245 -16.14 3.38 -11.81
C GLY A 245 -14.96 2.72 -11.10
N ALA A 246 -14.04 3.51 -10.56
CA ALA A 246 -12.85 3.04 -9.85
C ALA A 246 -12.54 3.93 -8.66
N PHE A 247 -12.15 3.34 -7.54
CA PHE A 247 -11.70 4.04 -6.34
C PHE A 247 -12.71 5.05 -5.74
N GLY A 248 -14.00 4.89 -6.04
CA GLY A 248 -15.06 5.82 -5.64
C GLY A 248 -15.34 6.95 -6.64
N TYR A 249 -14.57 7.04 -7.73
CA TYR A 249 -14.85 7.98 -8.81
C TYR A 249 -15.88 7.37 -9.76
N ARG A 250 -17.00 8.05 -9.94
CA ARG A 250 -18.13 7.62 -10.78
C ARG A 250 -17.82 7.89 -12.24
N ILE A 251 -17.09 6.96 -12.88
CA ILE A 251 -16.57 7.10 -14.24
C ILE A 251 -17.14 6.09 -15.25
N SER A 252 -18.18 5.35 -14.88
CA SER A 252 -18.94 4.58 -15.84
C SER A 252 -19.91 5.51 -16.60
N ASN A 253 -20.28 5.12 -17.82
CA ASN A 253 -21.11 5.95 -18.70
C ASN A 253 -22.44 6.35 -18.08
N ASP A 254 -23.01 5.52 -17.20
CA ASP A 254 -24.29 5.77 -16.54
C ASP A 254 -24.26 6.99 -15.62
N TYR A 255 -23.10 7.40 -15.16
CA TYR A 255 -22.94 8.58 -14.30
C TYR A 255 -22.71 9.89 -15.06
N LYS A 256 -22.50 9.83 -16.38
CA LYS A 256 -22.27 11.04 -17.15
C LYS A 256 -23.51 11.98 -17.14
N GLU A 257 -24.70 11.41 -17.24
CA GLU A 257 -25.94 12.20 -17.13
C GLU A 257 -26.21 12.69 -15.72
N LYS A 258 -25.95 11.87 -14.69
CA LYS A 258 -26.13 12.23 -13.29
C LYS A 258 -25.21 13.37 -12.85
N LEU A 259 -23.94 13.30 -13.20
CA LEU A 259 -22.92 14.26 -12.77
C LEU A 259 -22.83 15.50 -13.69
N GLY A 260 -23.21 15.37 -14.96
CA GLY A 260 -22.95 16.35 -16.00
C GLY A 260 -21.51 16.27 -16.56
N ASP A 261 -21.32 16.83 -17.76
CA ASP A 261 -20.08 16.68 -18.53
C ASP A 261 -18.81 17.15 -17.78
N GLU A 262 -18.88 18.27 -17.07
CA GLU A 262 -17.74 18.87 -16.38
C GLU A 262 -17.32 18.03 -15.16
N ALA A 263 -18.24 17.67 -14.29
CA ALA A 263 -17.96 16.85 -13.09
C ALA A 263 -17.54 15.43 -13.47
N PHE A 264 -18.11 14.86 -14.54
CA PHE A 264 -17.70 13.55 -15.07
C PHE A 264 -16.27 13.60 -15.62
N ALA A 265 -15.90 14.62 -16.41
CA ALA A 265 -14.55 14.79 -16.91
C ALA A 265 -13.53 14.97 -15.79
N GLN A 266 -13.90 15.72 -14.73
CA GLN A 266 -13.05 15.87 -13.55
C GLN A 266 -12.88 14.54 -12.82
N ALA A 267 -13.93 13.76 -12.60
CA ALA A 267 -13.86 12.44 -11.98
C ALA A 267 -12.92 11.48 -12.74
N CYS A 268 -12.96 11.50 -14.08
CA CYS A 268 -12.04 10.73 -14.92
C CYS A 268 -10.58 11.17 -14.72
N THR A 269 -10.35 12.48 -14.65
CA THR A 269 -9.00 13.04 -14.43
C THR A 269 -8.46 12.64 -13.06
N ASP A 270 -9.28 12.74 -12.02
CA ASP A 270 -8.90 12.41 -10.65
C ASP A 270 -8.57 10.92 -10.49
N ALA A 271 -9.39 10.03 -11.07
CA ALA A 271 -9.15 8.60 -11.08
C ALA A 271 -7.82 8.22 -11.76
N VAL A 272 -7.48 8.89 -12.87
CA VAL A 272 -6.21 8.69 -13.58
C VAL A 272 -5.04 9.22 -12.73
N SER A 273 -5.19 10.37 -12.08
CA SER A 273 -4.14 10.94 -11.22
C SER A 273 -3.77 10.01 -10.07
N TYR A 274 -4.73 9.32 -9.47
CA TYR A 274 -4.50 8.29 -8.45
C TYR A 274 -3.63 7.13 -8.99
N THR A 275 -3.97 6.60 -10.16
CA THR A 275 -3.23 5.47 -10.75
C THR A 275 -1.80 5.86 -11.13
N HIS A 276 -1.57 7.09 -11.60
CA HIS A 276 -0.23 7.60 -11.92
C HIS A 276 0.66 7.76 -10.68
N LEU A 277 0.13 8.24 -9.56
CA LEU A 277 0.89 8.35 -8.32
C LEU A 277 1.32 6.99 -7.78
N ARG A 278 0.43 5.99 -7.84
CA ARG A 278 0.78 4.61 -7.48
C ARG A 278 1.85 4.01 -8.40
N ALA A 279 1.79 4.29 -9.70
CA ALA A 279 2.82 3.84 -10.66
C ALA A 279 4.18 4.49 -10.38
N HIS A 280 4.20 5.74 -9.92
CA HIS A 280 5.44 6.43 -9.53
C HIS A 280 6.04 5.87 -8.22
N GLU A 281 5.23 5.49 -7.25
CA GLU A 281 5.72 4.83 -6.03
C GLU A 281 6.34 3.45 -6.34
N THR A 282 5.80 2.72 -7.32
CA THR A 282 6.37 1.45 -7.79
C THR A 282 7.54 1.65 -8.76
N SER A 283 7.62 2.76 -9.49
CA SER A 283 8.69 3.03 -10.46
C SER A 283 9.95 3.65 -9.86
N LEU A 284 9.92 4.14 -8.64
CA LEU A 284 11.13 4.43 -7.86
C LEU A 284 11.88 3.16 -7.46
N HIS A 285 11.35 1.99 -7.80
CA HIS A 285 11.92 0.67 -7.57
C HIS A 285 12.29 -0.10 -8.86
N LEU A 286 12.41 0.62 -10.02
CA LEU A 286 12.92 0.05 -11.26
C LEU A 286 14.33 0.55 -11.57
#